data_9079176d206e95910a8e7ab68ee2a64e
#
_entry.id   9079176d206e95910a8e7ab68ee2a64e
#
_cell.length_a   1.000
_cell.length_b   1.000
_cell.length_c   1.000
_cell.angle_alpha   90.00
_cell.angle_beta   90.00
_cell.angle_gamma   90.00
#
_symmetry.space_group_name_H-M   'P 1'
#
loop_
_entity.id
_entity.type
_entity.pdbx_description
1 polymer ?
#
loop_
_entity_poly.entity_id
_entity_poly.type
_entity_poly.pdbx_seq_one_letter_code
_entity_poly.pdbx_strand_id
1 'polypeptide(L)'
;MRPSRNQSLIEALGVEIKVRRLELGLSQEDLAGRCELDRPYITLIESGRKQPTISVLHRLAGALELSLAEMCGRVEVRYQATAT
;
A
#
# COMPACT_ATOMS: atom_id res chain seq x y z
N MET A 1 0.11 27.71 0.12
CA MET A 1 0.24 26.57 -0.82
C MET A 1 -0.54 25.38 -0.30
N ARG A 2 -1.30 24.75 -1.16
CA ARG A 2 -2.03 23.55 -0.75
C ARG A 2 -1.10 22.35 -0.72
N PRO A 3 -1.23 21.46 0.26
CA PRO A 3 -0.48 20.22 0.23
C PRO A 3 -0.90 19.37 -0.98
N SER A 4 0.04 18.66 -1.56
CA SER A 4 -0.21 17.80 -2.70
C SER A 4 -0.71 16.40 -2.29
N ARG A 5 -1.12 16.25 -1.03
CA ARG A 5 -1.57 14.97 -0.51
C ARG A 5 -2.98 14.64 -0.97
N ASN A 6 -3.14 13.50 -1.61
CA ASN A 6 -4.45 12.98 -2.00
C ASN A 6 -4.85 11.87 -1.02
N GLN A 7 -5.63 12.23 -0.01
CA GLN A 7 -5.99 11.30 1.07
C GLN A 7 -6.77 10.09 0.57
N SER A 8 -7.68 10.28 -0.37
CA SER A 8 -8.47 9.17 -0.92
C SER A 8 -7.59 8.15 -1.64
N LEU A 9 -6.58 8.62 -2.36
CA LEU A 9 -5.63 7.75 -3.05
C LEU A 9 -4.74 7.00 -2.05
N ILE A 10 -4.30 7.67 -0.99
CA ILE A 10 -3.49 7.07 0.06
C ILE A 10 -4.28 5.97 0.77
N GLU A 11 -5.57 6.20 1.02
CA GLU A 11 -6.45 5.20 1.62
C GLU A 11 -6.65 4.01 0.69
N ALA A 12 -6.84 4.26 -0.61
CA ALA A 12 -6.98 3.19 -1.61
C ALA A 12 -5.72 2.32 -1.63
N LEU A 13 -4.54 2.95 -1.57
CA LEU A 13 -3.28 2.21 -1.50
C LEU A 13 -3.23 1.34 -0.24
N GLY A 14 -3.58 1.90 0.91
CA GLY A 14 -3.56 1.16 2.16
C GLY A 14 -4.46 -0.07 2.13
N VAL A 15 -5.68 0.09 1.61
CA VAL A 15 -6.62 -1.02 1.48
C VAL A 15 -6.08 -2.08 0.53
N GLU A 16 -5.51 -1.67 -0.61
CA GLU A 16 -4.98 -2.62 -1.59
C GLU A 16 -3.82 -3.42 -1.02
N ILE A 17 -2.93 -2.79 -0.29
CA ILE A 17 -1.82 -3.48 0.38
C ILE A 17 -2.37 -4.53 1.35
N LYS A 18 -3.36 -4.16 2.16
CA LYS A 18 -3.97 -5.08 3.11
C LYS A 18 -4.64 -6.25 2.42
N VAL A 19 -5.45 -5.98 1.38
CA VAL A 19 -6.15 -7.02 0.62
C VAL A 19 -5.15 -8.00 0.01
N ARG A 20 -4.11 -7.48 -0.65
CA ARG A 20 -3.10 -8.34 -1.28
C ARG A 20 -2.35 -9.17 -0.24
N ARG A 21 -2.01 -8.55 0.90
CA ARG A 21 -1.36 -9.24 1.99
C ARG A 21 -2.19 -10.44 2.46
N LEU A 22 -3.50 -10.21 2.64
CA LEU A 22 -4.40 -11.27 3.08
C LEU A 22 -4.59 -12.35 2.01
N GLU A 23 -4.60 -11.99 0.73
CA GLU A 23 -4.64 -12.95 -0.37
C GLU A 23 -3.46 -13.92 -0.29
N LEU A 24 -2.30 -13.43 0.13
CA LEU A 24 -1.09 -14.24 0.27
C LEU A 24 -0.99 -14.95 1.64
N GLY A 25 -1.96 -14.74 2.51
CA GLY A 25 -1.95 -15.36 3.84
C GLY A 25 -0.92 -14.78 4.79
N LEU A 26 -0.50 -13.51 4.57
CA LEU A 26 0.56 -12.90 5.37
C LEU A 26 -0.01 -12.05 6.49
N SER A 27 0.65 -12.10 7.66
CA SER A 27 0.40 -11.14 8.73
C SER A 27 1.12 -9.83 8.41
N GLN A 28 0.82 -8.77 9.17
CA GLN A 28 1.57 -7.52 9.04
C GLN A 28 3.05 -7.72 9.38
N GLU A 29 3.35 -8.57 10.36
CA GLU A 29 4.73 -8.90 10.70
C GLU A 29 5.44 -9.64 9.58
N ASP A 30 4.75 -10.57 8.92
CA ASP A 30 5.30 -11.29 7.78
C ASP A 30 5.67 -10.33 6.66
N LEU A 31 4.76 -9.41 6.34
CA LEU A 31 5.01 -8.42 5.29
C LEU A 31 6.17 -7.50 5.67
N ALA A 32 6.18 -7.02 6.91
CA ALA A 32 7.26 -6.15 7.40
C ALA A 32 8.61 -6.86 7.27
N GLY A 33 8.68 -8.12 7.64
CA GLY A 33 9.91 -8.92 7.51
C GLY A 33 10.36 -9.07 6.07
N ARG A 34 9.42 -9.28 5.14
CA ARG A 34 9.75 -9.42 3.71
C ARG A 34 10.35 -8.16 3.10
N CYS A 35 9.92 -6.99 3.57
CA CYS A 35 10.39 -5.72 3.00
C CYS A 35 11.30 -4.92 3.94
N GLU A 36 11.76 -5.55 5.03
CA GLU A 36 12.68 -4.92 5.99
C GLU A 36 12.15 -3.60 6.53
N LEU A 37 10.84 -3.57 6.82
CA LEU A 37 10.16 -2.43 7.43
C LEU A 37 9.64 -2.85 8.81
N ASP A 38 9.32 -1.86 9.63
CA ASP A 38 8.71 -2.12 10.94
C ASP A 38 7.21 -2.36 10.79
N ARG A 39 6.66 -3.25 11.63
CA ARG A 39 5.23 -3.50 11.64
C ARG A 39 4.39 -2.23 11.85
N PRO A 40 4.74 -1.31 12.79
CA PRO A 40 3.96 -0.08 12.94
C PRO A 40 3.89 0.75 11.67
N TYR A 41 4.95 0.74 10.85
CA TYR A 41 4.94 1.42 9.57
C TYR A 41 3.92 0.81 8.61
N ILE A 42 3.86 -0.54 8.56
CA ILE A 42 2.86 -1.25 7.76
C ILE A 42 1.45 -0.87 8.23
N THR A 43 1.22 -0.85 9.53
CA THR A 43 -0.06 -0.47 10.11
C THR A 43 -0.49 0.93 9.67
N LEU A 44 0.45 1.88 9.68
CA LEU A 44 0.16 3.26 9.28
C LEU A 44 -0.17 3.36 7.79
N ILE A 45 0.55 2.61 6.93
CA ILE A 45 0.26 2.60 5.50
C ILE A 45 -1.12 1.99 5.23
N GLU A 46 -1.41 0.84 5.83
CA GLU A 46 -2.70 0.15 5.62
C GLU A 46 -3.88 0.97 6.11
N SER A 47 -3.69 1.80 7.13
CA SER A 47 -4.75 2.65 7.67
C SER A 47 -4.88 4.00 6.96
N GLY A 48 -4.05 4.26 5.95
CA GLY A 48 -4.09 5.53 5.22
C GLY A 48 -3.51 6.71 5.99
N ARG A 49 -2.77 6.45 7.05
CA ARG A 49 -2.17 7.50 7.88
C ARG A 49 -0.79 7.91 7.41
N LYS A 50 -0.16 7.09 6.58
CA LYS A 50 1.18 7.38 6.07
C LYS A 50 1.25 7.07 4.60
N GLN A 51 1.86 7.99 3.84
CA GLN A 51 2.09 7.84 2.42
C GLN A 51 3.51 7.32 2.22
N PRO A 52 3.71 6.13 1.64
CA PRO A 52 5.06 5.64 1.37
C PRO A 52 5.70 6.42 0.22
N THR A 53 7.02 6.49 0.24
CA THR A 53 7.79 6.96 -0.91
C THR A 53 7.66 5.95 -2.04
N ILE A 54 7.99 6.36 -3.27
CA ILE A 54 7.99 5.44 -4.40
C ILE A 54 8.97 4.28 -4.18
N SER A 55 10.10 4.52 -3.52
CA SER A 55 11.08 3.47 -3.21
C SER A 55 10.50 2.43 -2.25
N VAL A 56 9.80 2.88 -1.22
CA VAL A 56 9.15 1.98 -0.27
C VAL A 56 8.01 1.23 -0.93
N LEU A 57 7.24 1.92 -1.79
CA LEU A 57 6.13 1.29 -2.52
C LEU A 57 6.65 0.17 -3.44
N HIS A 58 7.76 0.40 -4.13
CA HIS A 58 8.39 -0.62 -4.97
C HIS A 58 8.76 -1.86 -4.14
N ARG A 59 9.32 -1.61 -2.94
CA ARG A 59 9.70 -2.70 -2.03
C ARG A 59 8.48 -3.47 -1.53
N LEU A 60 7.41 -2.75 -1.17
CA LEU A 60 6.15 -3.37 -0.75
C LEU A 60 5.55 -4.23 -1.87
N ALA A 61 5.50 -3.69 -3.09
CA ALA A 61 4.97 -4.43 -4.24
C ALA A 61 5.72 -5.74 -4.42
N GLY A 62 7.05 -5.70 -4.43
CA GLY A 62 7.87 -6.90 -4.56
C GLY A 62 7.61 -7.92 -3.47
N ALA A 63 7.50 -7.47 -2.22
CA ALA A 63 7.18 -8.34 -1.09
C ALA A 63 5.80 -8.98 -1.23
N LEU A 64 4.88 -8.32 -1.93
CA LEU A 64 3.54 -8.81 -2.20
C LEU A 64 3.44 -9.54 -3.55
N GLU A 65 4.59 -9.83 -4.17
CA GLU A 65 4.70 -10.60 -5.42
C GLU A 65 4.03 -9.88 -6.59
N LEU A 66 4.13 -8.55 -6.61
CA LEU A 66 3.62 -7.71 -7.68
C LEU A 66 4.75 -6.83 -8.21
N SER A 67 4.65 -6.42 -9.47
CA SER A 67 5.47 -5.32 -9.95
C SER A 67 4.90 -4.01 -9.43
N LEU A 68 5.69 -2.94 -9.48
CA LEU A 68 5.19 -1.61 -9.11
C LEU A 68 4.02 -1.22 -10.00
N ALA A 69 4.11 -1.53 -11.31
CA ALA A 69 3.03 -1.23 -12.25
C ALA A 69 1.74 -1.97 -11.90
N GLU A 70 1.85 -3.25 -11.54
CA GLU A 70 0.68 -4.03 -11.13
C GLU A 70 0.06 -3.48 -9.85
N MET A 71 0.88 -3.15 -8.86
CA MET A 71 0.40 -2.54 -7.62
C MET A 71 -0.33 -1.24 -7.91
N CYS A 72 0.29 -0.34 -8.68
CA CYS A 72 -0.31 0.95 -9.02
C CYS A 72 -1.60 0.79 -9.80
N GLY A 73 -1.65 -0.18 -10.72
CA GLY A 73 -2.87 -0.47 -11.47
C GLY A 73 -4.02 -0.92 -10.56
N ARG A 74 -3.74 -1.79 -9.60
CA ARG A 74 -4.75 -2.25 -8.63
C ARG A 74 -5.23 -1.09 -7.76
N VAL A 75 -4.31 -0.24 -7.32
CA VAL A 75 -4.65 0.95 -6.53
C VAL A 75 -5.55 1.90 -7.34
N GLU A 76 -5.19 2.13 -8.60
CA GLU A 76 -5.96 3.02 -9.48
C GLU A 76 -7.38 2.53 -9.66
N VAL A 77 -7.58 1.24 -9.90
CA VAL A 77 -8.91 0.65 -10.04
C VAL A 77 -9.72 0.87 -8.77
N ARG A 78 -9.15 0.62 -7.62
CA ARG A 78 -9.83 0.83 -6.32
C ARG A 78 -10.15 2.29 -6.10
N TYR A 79 -9.22 3.18 -6.42
CA TYR A 79 -9.39 4.62 -6.27
C TYR A 79 -10.52 5.14 -7.17
N GLN A 80 -10.57 4.69 -8.42
CA GLN A 80 -11.62 5.09 -9.35
C GLN A 80 -12.99 4.61 -8.88
N ALA A 81 -13.08 3.42 -8.30
CA ALA A 81 -14.33 2.89 -7.80
C ALA A 81 -14.89 3.74 -6.64
N THR A 82 -14.02 4.31 -5.80
CA THR A 82 -14.45 5.14 -4.67
C THR A 82 -14.67 6.60 -5.04
N ALA A 83 -14.14 7.04 -6.17
CA ALA A 83 -14.24 8.43 -6.63
C ALA A 83 -15.55 8.75 -7.33
N THR A 84 -16.37 7.74 -7.62
CA THR A 84 -17.70 7.92 -8.24
C THR A 84 -18.86 7.91 -7.21
#